data_38ee731c9988ea2af61e2e5749d81d56
#
_entry.id   38ee731c9988ea2af61e2e5749d81d56
#
_cell.length_a   1.000
_cell.length_b   1.000
_cell.length_c   1.000
_cell.angle_alpha   90.00
_cell.angle_beta   90.00
_cell.angle_gamma   90.00
#
_symmetry.space_group_name_H-M   'P 1'
#
loop_
_entity.id
_entity.type
_entity.pdbx_description
1 polymer ?
#
loop_
_entity_poly.entity_id
_entity_poly.type
_entity_poly.pdbx_seq_one_letter_code
_entity_poly.pdbx_strand_id
1 'polypeptide(L)'
;LYLLVGTFALGAVGLAQAAGFNLSPQCPPSFERTDVGVCRLRSMYQTYTRIEGHGGVQMALPPARDGFTPQQIDLGRHLFFDPLLSGDRKSSCAHCHHPDHGLADGRATGAGFGAEGFGPERRGGVALPRRTPTLWNVAYATRLFWDGRATTLEEQASGPLFSPQEMGNSAERLTQDLNANTSYRQLFAQAFARSEDKAITLNEVTGALAAFESTLISLNSRYDRYAHGDRKAMSAREVQGMNVFRGFVARCTQCHTPPLFTNHELAVVGAPPPAKGQPIDEGAGAITHDPLLRGAFKVPTLRNITKTGPRYFNAGQLGSLDEVVAFYNAARGHALPKGEKQALHWHVHMMKPKLSDDDAKAIVAFLGALEDETMSPQPPAAVPSGLPVVPVRAAPH
;
A
#
# COMPACT_ATOMS: atom_id res chain seq x y z
N LEU A 1 -25.45 -15.97 71.65
CA LEU A 1 -24.74 -14.74 71.21
C LEU A 1 -23.46 -15.15 70.45
N TYR A 2 -23.53 -15.27 69.11
CA TYR A 2 -22.38 -15.56 68.29
C TYR A 2 -21.97 -14.27 67.55
N LEU A 3 -20.76 -13.79 67.84
CA LEU A 3 -20.10 -12.69 67.07
C LEU A 3 -19.50 -13.26 65.80
N LEU A 4 -19.99 -12.80 64.66
CA LEU A 4 -19.32 -12.98 63.32
C LEU A 4 -18.28 -11.88 63.15
N VAL A 5 -17.00 -12.27 63.12
CA VAL A 5 -15.90 -11.42 62.74
C VAL A 5 -15.74 -11.53 61.24
N GLY A 6 -16.14 -10.49 60.51
CA GLY A 6 -15.93 -10.38 59.06
C GLY A 6 -14.50 -9.88 58.77
N THR A 7 -13.69 -10.72 58.14
CA THR A 7 -12.38 -10.34 57.58
C THR A 7 -12.58 -9.62 56.26
N PHE A 8 -12.31 -8.33 56.22
CA PHE A 8 -12.16 -7.57 54.98
C PHE A 8 -10.81 -7.93 54.33
N ALA A 9 -10.86 -8.64 53.21
CA ALA A 9 -9.71 -8.81 52.33
C ALA A 9 -9.52 -7.51 51.50
N LEU A 10 -8.52 -6.75 51.84
CA LEU A 10 -8.02 -5.66 50.99
C LEU A 10 -7.43 -6.27 49.74
N GLY A 11 -8.16 -6.18 48.62
CA GLY A 11 -7.65 -6.52 47.30
C GLY A 11 -6.51 -5.55 46.91
N ALA A 12 -5.31 -6.06 46.83
CA ALA A 12 -4.18 -5.33 46.24
C ALA A 12 -4.48 -5.08 44.77
N VAL A 13 -4.87 -3.85 44.44
CA VAL A 13 -4.88 -3.35 43.07
C VAL A 13 -3.41 -3.25 42.66
N GLY A 14 -2.91 -4.28 41.99
CA GLY A 14 -1.61 -4.26 41.38
C GLY A 14 -1.56 -3.13 40.35
N LEU A 15 -0.81 -2.09 40.66
CA LEU A 15 -0.36 -1.12 39.66
C LEU A 15 0.47 -1.89 38.64
N ALA A 16 -0.16 -2.22 37.49
CA ALA A 16 0.59 -2.65 36.33
C ALA A 16 1.51 -1.48 35.97
N GLN A 17 2.79 -1.62 36.26
CA GLN A 17 3.82 -0.73 35.75
C GLN A 17 3.66 -0.74 34.23
N ALA A 18 3.31 0.42 33.67
CA ALA A 18 3.30 0.62 32.25
C ALA A 18 4.69 0.29 31.72
N ALA A 19 4.83 -0.89 31.09
CA ALA A 19 6.07 -1.23 30.39
C ALA A 19 6.32 -0.10 29.41
N GLY A 20 7.43 0.63 29.58
CA GLY A 20 7.76 1.75 28.74
C GLY A 20 7.87 1.30 27.29
N PHE A 21 7.31 2.04 26.36
CA PHE A 21 7.48 1.79 24.94
C PHE A 21 8.95 1.97 24.56
N ASN A 22 9.51 1.02 23.83
CA ASN A 22 10.87 1.08 23.30
C ASN A 22 10.83 0.71 21.81
N LEU A 23 11.58 1.47 21.00
CA LEU A 23 11.72 1.17 19.59
C LEU A 23 12.69 0.01 19.35
N SER A 24 12.39 -0.80 18.35
CA SER A 24 13.26 -1.91 17.95
C SER A 24 14.63 -1.39 17.49
N PRO A 25 15.74 -1.95 18.00
CA PRO A 25 17.08 -1.67 17.49
C PRO A 25 17.42 -2.49 16.23
N GLN A 26 16.52 -3.39 15.80
CA GLN A 26 16.72 -4.30 14.69
C GLN A 26 15.98 -3.82 13.44
N CYS A 27 16.62 -4.02 12.29
CA CYS A 27 15.94 -3.81 11.01
C CYS A 27 14.81 -4.82 10.80
N PRO A 28 13.75 -4.44 10.04
CA PRO A 28 12.67 -5.37 9.69
C PRO A 28 13.18 -6.61 8.94
N PRO A 29 12.38 -7.68 8.86
CA PRO A 29 12.68 -8.81 7.99
C PRO A 29 13.04 -8.36 6.57
N SER A 30 13.96 -9.05 5.92
CA SER A 30 14.52 -8.71 4.59
C SER A 30 15.40 -7.46 4.55
N PHE A 31 15.71 -6.83 5.68
CA PHE A 31 16.66 -5.73 5.77
C PHE A 31 17.85 -6.09 6.66
N GLU A 32 19.01 -5.53 6.35
CA GLU A 32 20.22 -5.61 7.16
C GLU A 32 20.65 -4.22 7.63
N ARG A 33 21.25 -4.17 8.82
CA ARG A 33 21.81 -2.92 9.35
C ARG A 33 23.18 -2.69 8.74
N THR A 34 23.39 -1.51 8.16
CA THR A 34 24.67 -1.07 7.62
C THR A 34 25.59 -0.54 8.73
N ASP A 35 26.87 -0.37 8.41
CA ASP A 35 27.88 0.20 9.34
C ASP A 35 27.54 1.63 9.81
N VAL A 36 26.78 2.37 8.98
CA VAL A 36 26.28 3.72 9.33
C VAL A 36 24.97 3.70 10.12
N GLY A 37 24.47 2.51 10.46
CA GLY A 37 23.33 2.33 11.36
C GLY A 37 21.95 2.40 10.72
N VAL A 38 21.84 2.44 9.39
CA VAL A 38 20.57 2.44 8.63
C VAL A 38 20.24 1.05 8.12
N CYS A 39 18.96 0.81 7.82
CA CYS A 39 18.48 -0.44 7.26
C CYS A 39 18.56 -0.41 5.73
N ARG A 40 19.18 -1.44 5.14
CA ARG A 40 19.25 -1.66 3.69
C ARG A 40 18.52 -2.95 3.33
N LEU A 41 17.73 -2.92 2.27
CA LEU A 41 17.04 -4.10 1.75
C LEU A 41 18.05 -5.18 1.33
N ARG A 42 17.81 -6.43 1.74
CA ARG A 42 18.43 -7.65 1.20
C ARG A 42 17.45 -8.34 0.28
N SER A 43 17.77 -8.46 -0.97
CA SER A 43 16.91 -9.13 -1.95
C SER A 43 17.72 -9.92 -2.97
N MET A 44 17.08 -10.86 -3.64
CA MET A 44 17.66 -11.59 -4.76
C MET A 44 18.12 -10.68 -5.90
N TYR A 45 17.54 -9.48 -5.99
CA TYR A 45 17.84 -8.48 -7.02
C TYR A 45 19.16 -7.73 -6.81
N GLN A 46 19.80 -7.84 -5.65
CA GLN A 46 21.10 -7.19 -5.37
C GLN A 46 22.26 -7.69 -6.26
N THR A 47 22.12 -8.89 -6.83
CA THR A 47 23.12 -9.46 -7.74
C THR A 47 23.08 -8.83 -9.12
N TYR A 48 22.05 -8.05 -9.45
CA TYR A 48 21.88 -7.43 -10.75
C TYR A 48 22.18 -5.93 -10.69
N THR A 49 23.23 -5.52 -11.40
CA THR A 49 23.67 -4.12 -11.45
C THR A 49 23.20 -3.39 -12.71
N ARG A 50 22.58 -4.11 -13.66
CA ARG A 50 22.14 -3.54 -14.94
C ARG A 50 20.64 -3.76 -15.16
N ILE A 51 19.99 -2.72 -15.66
CA ILE A 51 18.65 -2.84 -16.24
C ILE A 51 18.86 -3.42 -17.66
N GLU A 52 18.74 -4.74 -17.78
CA GLU A 52 18.90 -5.42 -19.07
C GLU A 52 17.54 -5.66 -19.71
N GLY A 53 17.29 -4.98 -20.82
CA GLY A 53 16.26 -5.27 -21.79
C GLY A 53 14.80 -5.12 -21.34
N HIS A 54 13.96 -4.67 -22.24
CA HIS A 54 12.51 -4.63 -22.02
C HIS A 54 11.93 -6.06 -21.98
N GLY A 55 11.23 -6.37 -20.88
CA GLY A 55 10.57 -7.67 -20.69
C GLY A 55 11.50 -8.83 -20.33
N GLY A 56 12.73 -8.56 -19.95
CA GLY A 56 13.63 -9.56 -19.37
C GLY A 56 13.11 -10.07 -18.03
N VAL A 57 13.47 -11.32 -17.66
CA VAL A 57 13.09 -11.90 -16.36
C VAL A 57 14.04 -11.42 -15.27
N GLN A 58 15.27 -11.07 -15.64
CA GLN A 58 16.32 -10.58 -14.76
C GLN A 58 16.50 -9.09 -14.99
N MET A 59 16.09 -8.27 -14.06
CA MET A 59 16.18 -6.82 -14.11
C MET A 59 16.61 -6.27 -12.76
N ALA A 60 17.44 -5.22 -12.78
CA ALA A 60 17.79 -4.48 -11.57
C ALA A 60 16.57 -3.72 -11.02
N LEU A 61 16.58 -3.51 -9.71
CA LEU A 61 15.63 -2.60 -9.07
C LEU A 61 16.02 -1.15 -9.34
N PRO A 62 15.04 -0.26 -9.55
CA PRO A 62 15.31 1.17 -9.55
C PRO A 62 15.74 1.66 -8.15
N PRO A 63 16.25 2.88 -8.01
CA PRO A 63 16.53 3.47 -6.70
C PRO A 63 15.28 3.44 -5.82
N ALA A 64 15.47 3.03 -4.57
CA ALA A 64 14.43 3.03 -3.55
C ALA A 64 14.58 4.23 -2.62
N ARG A 65 13.50 4.63 -1.97
CA ARG A 65 13.58 5.46 -0.79
C ARG A 65 14.06 4.58 0.38
N ASP A 66 15.26 4.85 0.87
CA ASP A 66 15.92 4.09 1.95
C ASP A 66 16.72 5.02 2.87
N GLY A 67 17.61 4.46 3.68
CA GLY A 67 18.50 5.21 4.55
C GLY A 67 17.92 5.53 5.92
N PHE A 68 16.87 4.83 6.35
CA PHE A 68 16.24 4.99 7.65
C PHE A 68 16.87 4.08 8.71
N THR A 69 16.92 4.57 9.96
CA THR A 69 17.34 3.77 11.11
C THR A 69 16.23 2.79 11.53
N PRO A 70 16.57 1.67 12.23
CA PRO A 70 15.56 0.77 12.77
C PRO A 70 14.52 1.48 13.63
N GLN A 71 14.96 2.47 14.43
CA GLN A 71 14.08 3.23 15.32
C GLN A 71 13.11 4.12 14.56
N GLN A 72 13.53 4.77 13.47
CA GLN A 72 12.62 5.55 12.60
C GLN A 72 11.56 4.66 11.96
N ILE A 73 11.96 3.48 11.48
CA ILE A 73 11.05 2.50 10.88
C ILE A 73 10.03 2.01 11.92
N ASP A 74 10.49 1.66 13.13
CA ASP A 74 9.61 1.14 14.16
C ASP A 74 8.67 2.21 14.73
N LEU A 75 9.13 3.46 14.87
CA LEU A 75 8.26 4.60 15.18
C LEU A 75 7.16 4.76 14.12
N GLY A 76 7.53 4.69 12.84
CA GLY A 76 6.57 4.75 11.74
C GLY A 76 5.54 3.62 11.80
N ARG A 77 5.96 2.40 12.20
CA ARG A 77 5.04 1.29 12.44
C ARG A 77 4.05 1.59 13.56
N HIS A 78 4.49 2.15 14.69
CA HIS A 78 3.57 2.56 15.76
C HIS A 78 2.57 3.60 15.26
N LEU A 79 3.01 4.63 14.54
CA LEU A 79 2.14 5.67 13.97
C LEU A 79 1.15 5.10 12.94
N PHE A 80 1.60 4.22 12.06
CA PHE A 80 0.77 3.61 11.02
C PHE A 80 -0.42 2.81 11.58
N PHE A 81 -0.26 2.20 12.75
CA PHE A 81 -1.29 1.43 13.41
C PHE A 81 -2.06 2.20 14.50
N ASP A 82 -1.69 3.44 14.82
CA ASP A 82 -2.31 4.21 15.91
C ASP A 82 -3.48 5.07 15.42
N PRO A 83 -4.71 4.83 15.91
CA PRO A 83 -5.87 5.68 15.61
C PRO A 83 -5.77 7.13 16.09
N LEU A 84 -4.80 7.46 16.94
CA LEU A 84 -4.55 8.85 17.37
C LEU A 84 -4.34 9.81 16.18
N LEU A 85 -3.88 9.28 15.04
CA LEU A 85 -3.60 10.07 13.85
C LEU A 85 -4.87 10.57 13.17
N SER A 86 -6.06 10.00 13.44
CA SER A 86 -7.33 10.53 12.89
C SER A 86 -8.01 11.51 13.83
N GLY A 87 -8.77 12.44 13.24
CA GLY A 87 -9.49 13.47 13.98
C GLY A 87 -10.57 12.91 14.92
N ASP A 88 -11.16 11.76 14.60
CA ASP A 88 -12.13 11.06 15.43
C ASP A 88 -11.49 9.97 16.32
N ARG A 89 -10.19 9.72 16.21
CA ARG A 89 -9.43 8.68 16.92
C ARG A 89 -9.97 7.25 16.72
N LYS A 90 -10.63 6.99 15.57
CA LYS A 90 -11.19 5.69 15.21
C LYS A 90 -10.43 5.00 14.07
N SER A 91 -9.63 5.73 13.32
CA SER A 91 -8.98 5.22 12.11
C SER A 91 -7.48 5.43 12.16
N SER A 92 -6.72 4.42 11.78
CA SER A 92 -5.29 4.50 11.47
C SER A 92 -5.07 4.17 9.99
N CYS A 93 -3.84 4.34 9.48
CA CYS A 93 -3.50 3.94 8.11
C CYS A 93 -3.84 2.46 7.84
N ALA A 94 -3.61 1.59 8.84
CA ALA A 94 -3.87 0.16 8.75
C ALA A 94 -5.36 -0.20 8.64
N HIS A 95 -6.30 0.69 8.93
CA HIS A 95 -7.73 0.43 8.73
C HIS A 95 -8.10 0.35 7.23
N CYS A 96 -7.42 1.15 6.40
CA CYS A 96 -7.59 1.18 4.95
C CYS A 96 -6.49 0.39 4.24
N HIS A 97 -5.24 0.45 4.71
CA HIS A 97 -4.10 -0.29 4.17
C HIS A 97 -3.84 -1.53 5.01
N HIS A 98 -4.81 -2.48 5.01
CA HIS A 98 -4.77 -3.64 5.89
C HIS A 98 -3.81 -4.72 5.38
N PRO A 99 -2.88 -5.24 6.20
CA PRO A 99 -1.92 -6.26 5.78
C PRO A 99 -2.56 -7.51 5.17
N ASP A 100 -3.65 -8.03 5.76
CA ASP A 100 -4.35 -9.22 5.26
C ASP A 100 -5.04 -9.03 3.89
N HIS A 101 -5.18 -7.79 3.44
CA HIS A 101 -5.82 -7.43 2.17
C HIS A 101 -4.83 -6.78 1.19
N GLY A 102 -3.56 -7.21 1.23
CA GLY A 102 -2.52 -6.72 0.32
C GLY A 102 -2.22 -5.24 0.50
N LEU A 103 -2.29 -4.73 1.74
CA LEU A 103 -2.13 -3.30 2.06
C LEU A 103 -3.11 -2.39 1.30
N ALA A 104 -4.31 -2.90 1.05
CA ALA A 104 -5.50 -2.22 0.55
C ALA A 104 -6.67 -2.54 1.49
N ASP A 105 -7.90 -2.14 1.13
CA ASP A 105 -9.08 -2.41 1.95
C ASP A 105 -10.00 -3.51 1.40
N GLY A 106 -9.69 -4.07 0.22
CA GLY A 106 -10.52 -5.08 -0.44
C GLY A 106 -11.89 -4.58 -0.93
N ARG A 107 -12.12 -3.27 -0.92
CA ARG A 107 -13.41 -2.63 -1.26
C ARG A 107 -13.40 -2.05 -2.66
N ALA A 108 -14.58 -1.77 -3.21
CA ALA A 108 -14.73 -1.06 -4.48
C ALA A 108 -14.25 0.40 -4.36
N THR A 109 -14.66 1.07 -3.29
CA THR A 109 -14.25 2.42 -2.92
C THR A 109 -13.97 2.47 -1.43
N GLY A 110 -13.06 3.32 -1.00
CA GLY A 110 -12.69 3.45 0.41
C GLY A 110 -13.85 3.99 1.26
N ALA A 111 -13.81 3.69 2.55
CA ALA A 111 -14.67 4.28 3.56
C ALA A 111 -13.82 5.16 4.48
N GLY A 112 -14.07 6.46 4.45
CA GLY A 112 -13.26 7.47 5.11
C GLY A 112 -13.72 7.83 6.52
N PHE A 113 -13.68 9.13 6.85
CA PHE A 113 -13.94 9.67 8.17
C PHE A 113 -15.26 9.19 8.76
N GLY A 114 -15.24 8.78 10.03
CA GLY A 114 -16.41 8.24 10.73
C GLY A 114 -16.74 6.78 10.41
N ALA A 115 -15.96 6.09 9.55
CA ALA A 115 -16.18 4.67 9.30
C ALA A 115 -15.69 3.79 10.45
N GLU A 116 -16.36 2.66 10.64
CA GLU A 116 -16.05 1.65 11.68
C GLU A 116 -15.62 0.33 11.04
N GLY A 117 -14.80 -0.46 11.76
CA GLY A 117 -14.21 -1.68 11.24
C GLY A 117 -12.98 -1.43 10.36
N PHE A 118 -12.47 -2.47 9.72
CA PHE A 118 -11.27 -2.42 8.89
C PHE A 118 -11.40 -3.31 7.66
N GLY A 119 -10.57 -3.08 6.66
CA GLY A 119 -10.57 -3.85 5.42
C GLY A 119 -11.96 -3.93 4.77
N PRO A 120 -12.38 -5.10 4.23
CA PRO A 120 -13.69 -5.28 3.60
C PRO A 120 -14.88 -5.09 4.55
N GLU A 121 -14.67 -5.27 5.86
CA GLU A 121 -15.68 -5.13 6.89
C GLU A 121 -15.95 -3.67 7.31
N ARG A 122 -15.16 -2.73 6.81
CA ARG A 122 -15.28 -1.31 7.11
C ARG A 122 -16.63 -0.75 6.62
N ARG A 123 -17.38 -0.09 7.49
CA ARG A 123 -18.77 0.36 7.22
C ARG A 123 -19.00 1.79 7.67
N GLY A 124 -20.00 2.43 7.05
CA GLY A 124 -20.36 3.82 7.37
C GLY A 124 -19.28 4.81 6.95
N GLY A 125 -19.30 5.98 7.57
CA GLY A 125 -18.39 7.07 7.26
C GLY A 125 -18.59 7.69 5.88
N VAL A 126 -17.65 8.53 5.49
CA VAL A 126 -17.66 9.20 4.18
C VAL A 126 -17.27 8.20 3.09
N ALA A 127 -18.09 8.05 2.06
CA ALA A 127 -17.74 7.25 0.89
C ALA A 127 -16.69 7.98 0.05
N LEU A 128 -15.54 7.34 -0.18
CA LEU A 128 -14.47 7.92 -1.01
C LEU A 128 -14.71 7.60 -2.49
N PRO A 129 -14.30 8.48 -3.41
CA PRO A 129 -14.55 8.28 -4.84
C PRO A 129 -13.71 7.16 -5.46
N ARG A 130 -12.58 6.82 -4.83
CA ARG A 130 -11.61 5.85 -5.31
C ARG A 130 -11.34 4.78 -4.27
N ARG A 131 -10.89 3.62 -4.73
CA ARG A 131 -10.44 2.55 -3.85
C ARG A 131 -9.08 2.86 -3.24
N THR A 132 -8.80 2.24 -2.10
CA THR A 132 -7.50 2.29 -1.44
C THR A 132 -6.45 1.55 -2.29
N PRO A 133 -5.39 2.22 -2.77
CA PRO A 133 -4.31 1.55 -3.48
C PRO A 133 -3.43 0.74 -2.52
N THR A 134 -2.77 -0.29 -3.03
CA THR A 134 -1.77 -1.03 -2.26
C THR A 134 -0.54 -0.16 -1.93
N LEU A 135 0.09 -0.42 -0.78
CA LEU A 135 1.38 0.18 -0.39
C LEU A 135 2.58 -0.72 -0.71
N TRP A 136 2.39 -1.88 -1.35
CA TRP A 136 3.51 -2.74 -1.71
C TRP A 136 4.48 -2.02 -2.65
N ASN A 137 5.76 -2.04 -2.28
CA ASN A 137 6.87 -1.47 -3.05
C ASN A 137 6.81 0.05 -3.28
N VAL A 138 6.08 0.79 -2.42
CA VAL A 138 5.97 2.26 -2.56
C VAL A 138 7.31 2.98 -2.39
N ALA A 139 8.33 2.34 -1.79
CA ALA A 139 9.70 2.85 -1.73
C ALA A 139 10.31 3.18 -3.10
N TYR A 140 9.81 2.55 -4.15
CA TYR A 140 10.26 2.75 -5.53
C TYR A 140 9.37 3.70 -6.33
N ALA A 141 8.26 4.15 -5.74
CA ALA A 141 7.28 4.95 -6.46
C ALA A 141 7.78 6.36 -6.73
N THR A 142 7.71 6.78 -7.99
CA THR A 142 8.01 8.14 -8.42
C THR A 142 6.78 9.03 -8.46
N ARG A 143 5.59 8.43 -8.37
CA ARG A 143 4.28 9.08 -8.31
C ARG A 143 3.39 8.31 -7.34
N LEU A 144 2.64 9.02 -6.52
CA LEU A 144 1.75 8.50 -5.49
C LEU A 144 0.32 8.99 -5.72
N PHE A 145 -0.66 8.36 -5.07
CA PHE A 145 -2.09 8.40 -5.41
C PHE A 145 -2.40 7.80 -6.80
N TRP A 146 -3.68 7.65 -7.11
CA TRP A 146 -4.14 7.19 -8.42
C TRP A 146 -3.84 8.18 -9.55
N ASP A 147 -3.92 9.48 -9.26
CA ASP A 147 -3.71 10.59 -10.20
C ASP A 147 -2.28 11.11 -10.25
N GLY A 148 -1.37 10.55 -9.44
CA GLY A 148 0.05 10.90 -9.47
C GLY A 148 0.40 12.27 -8.87
N ARG A 149 -0.50 12.86 -8.06
CA ARG A 149 -0.35 14.23 -7.54
C ARG A 149 0.73 14.45 -6.48
N ALA A 150 1.24 13.37 -5.87
CA ALA A 150 2.35 13.45 -4.91
C ALA A 150 3.58 12.69 -5.44
N THR A 151 4.77 13.14 -5.05
CA THR A 151 6.07 12.61 -5.51
C THR A 151 6.92 12.04 -4.38
N THR A 152 6.57 12.32 -3.11
CA THR A 152 7.23 11.76 -1.93
C THR A 152 6.21 11.13 -0.99
N LEU A 153 6.65 10.17 -0.17
CA LEU A 153 5.79 9.51 0.81
C LEU A 153 5.33 10.50 1.89
N GLU A 154 6.20 11.44 2.27
CA GLU A 154 5.91 12.48 3.26
C GLU A 154 4.80 13.44 2.78
N GLU A 155 4.87 13.85 1.52
CA GLU A 155 3.83 14.65 0.87
C GLU A 155 2.53 13.85 0.78
N GLN A 156 2.61 12.58 0.36
CA GLN A 156 1.44 11.73 0.22
C GLN A 156 0.73 11.51 1.56
N ALA A 157 1.48 11.22 2.65
CA ALA A 157 0.90 10.96 3.97
C ALA A 157 0.09 12.16 4.51
N SER A 158 0.50 13.38 4.18
CA SER A 158 -0.22 14.60 4.57
C SER A 158 -1.63 14.68 3.94
N GLY A 159 -1.83 14.10 2.75
CA GLY A 159 -3.12 14.08 2.08
C GLY A 159 -4.22 13.42 2.92
N PRO A 160 -4.16 12.10 3.19
CA PRO A 160 -5.17 11.40 3.98
C PRO A 160 -5.25 11.89 5.43
N LEU A 161 -4.13 12.29 6.06
CA LEU A 161 -4.12 12.79 7.42
C LEU A 161 -5.03 14.01 7.59
N PHE A 162 -5.00 14.94 6.63
CA PHE A 162 -5.69 16.23 6.73
C PHE A 162 -6.94 16.32 5.84
N SER A 163 -7.21 15.32 5.02
CA SER A 163 -8.45 15.25 4.26
C SER A 163 -9.64 15.09 5.20
N PRO A 164 -10.63 16.01 5.18
CA PRO A 164 -11.83 15.87 6.00
C PRO A 164 -12.68 14.67 5.60
N GLN A 165 -12.45 14.12 4.43
CA GLN A 165 -13.13 12.92 3.94
C GLN A 165 -12.45 11.62 4.39
N GLU A 166 -11.14 11.65 4.74
CA GLU A 166 -10.36 10.45 5.08
C GLU A 166 -10.08 10.36 6.58
N MET A 167 -9.02 10.99 7.10
CA MET A 167 -8.69 10.94 8.53
C MET A 167 -9.12 12.19 9.31
N GLY A 168 -9.43 13.31 8.64
CA GLY A 168 -10.08 14.48 9.20
C GLY A 168 -9.35 15.15 10.37
N ASN A 169 -8.01 15.08 10.39
CA ASN A 169 -7.20 15.76 11.41
C ASN A 169 -6.71 17.13 10.90
N SER A 170 -5.95 17.86 11.71
CA SER A 170 -5.14 19.00 11.28
C SER A 170 -3.70 18.85 11.78
N ALA A 171 -2.77 19.55 11.13
CA ALA A 171 -1.36 19.50 11.50
C ALA A 171 -1.13 19.96 12.94
N GLU A 172 -1.84 21.01 13.35
CA GLU A 172 -1.76 21.60 14.69
C GLU A 172 -2.28 20.61 15.74
N ARG A 173 -3.47 20.03 15.51
CA ARG A 173 -4.08 19.09 16.46
C ARG A 173 -3.27 17.81 16.56
N LEU A 174 -2.83 17.25 15.44
CA LEU A 174 -2.00 16.04 15.42
C LEU A 174 -0.71 16.23 16.21
N THR A 175 0.02 17.31 15.94
CA THR A 175 1.28 17.59 16.66
C THR A 175 1.02 17.91 18.13
N GLN A 176 -0.06 18.60 18.48
CA GLN A 176 -0.47 18.84 19.86
C GLN A 176 -0.77 17.52 20.60
N ASP A 177 -1.57 16.63 20.03
CA ASP A 177 -1.92 15.34 20.62
C ASP A 177 -0.66 14.47 20.85
N LEU A 178 0.25 14.42 19.89
CA LEU A 178 1.50 13.68 19.99
C LEU A 178 2.44 14.27 21.05
N ASN A 179 2.55 15.60 21.12
CA ASN A 179 3.37 16.31 22.13
C ASN A 179 2.79 16.17 23.55
N ALA A 180 1.49 16.03 23.70
CA ALA A 180 0.86 15.78 25.00
C ALA A 180 1.11 14.34 25.50
N ASN A 181 1.45 13.40 24.63
CA ASN A 181 1.70 12.00 24.97
C ASN A 181 3.18 11.78 25.32
N THR A 182 3.46 11.47 26.58
CA THR A 182 4.85 11.26 27.08
C THR A 182 5.56 10.13 26.35
N SER A 183 4.88 9.01 26.09
CA SER A 183 5.49 7.89 25.37
C SER A 183 5.88 8.27 23.95
N TYR A 184 5.06 9.02 23.22
CA TYR A 184 5.45 9.53 21.91
C TYR A 184 6.64 10.48 21.97
N ARG A 185 6.71 11.41 22.93
CA ARG A 185 7.90 12.27 23.09
C ARG A 185 9.19 11.45 23.24
N GLN A 186 9.15 10.39 24.06
CA GLN A 186 10.29 9.48 24.25
C GLN A 186 10.65 8.72 22.96
N LEU A 187 9.65 8.15 22.27
CA LEU A 187 9.89 7.43 21.02
C LEU A 187 10.46 8.32 19.92
N PHE A 188 9.94 9.54 19.77
CA PHE A 188 10.47 10.51 18.79
C PHE A 188 11.90 10.95 19.17
N ALA A 189 12.20 11.13 20.45
CA ALA A 189 13.55 11.42 20.90
C ALA A 189 14.54 10.30 20.54
N GLN A 190 14.14 9.03 20.75
CA GLN A 190 14.92 7.86 20.35
C GLN A 190 15.11 7.78 18.83
N ALA A 191 14.04 7.93 18.04
CA ALA A 191 14.08 7.75 16.59
C ALA A 191 14.92 8.81 15.88
N PHE A 192 14.90 10.04 16.41
CA PHE A 192 15.57 11.18 15.78
C PHE A 192 16.82 11.67 16.55
N ALA A 193 17.27 10.87 17.52
CA ALA A 193 18.48 11.16 18.34
C ALA A 193 18.49 12.59 18.89
N ARG A 194 17.39 13.02 19.50
CA ARG A 194 17.17 14.37 20.02
C ARG A 194 16.65 14.36 21.46
N SER A 195 16.63 15.52 22.11
CA SER A 195 16.08 15.67 23.47
C SER A 195 14.55 15.50 23.49
N GLU A 196 13.99 14.94 24.58
CA GLU A 196 12.55 14.71 24.78
C GLU A 196 11.74 15.98 24.96
N ASP A 197 12.36 17.08 25.39
CA ASP A 197 11.73 18.40 25.56
C ASP A 197 11.52 19.15 24.22
N LYS A 198 12.20 18.71 23.16
CA LYS A 198 11.99 19.24 21.83
C LYS A 198 10.63 18.81 21.27
N ALA A 199 9.83 19.77 20.80
CA ALA A 199 8.52 19.51 20.25
C ALA A 199 8.59 18.58 19.01
N ILE A 200 7.63 17.66 18.93
CA ILE A 200 7.42 16.81 17.74
C ILE A 200 6.87 17.68 16.62
N THR A 201 7.48 17.57 15.45
CA THR A 201 7.10 18.30 14.25
C THR A 201 6.35 17.40 13.25
N LEU A 202 5.56 18.01 12.37
CA LEU A 202 4.89 17.27 11.30
C LEU A 202 5.88 16.54 10.39
N ASN A 203 7.01 17.14 10.07
CA ASN A 203 8.05 16.51 9.24
C ASN A 203 8.62 15.24 9.86
N GLU A 204 8.77 15.19 11.19
CA GLU A 204 9.18 13.98 11.89
C GLU A 204 8.09 12.90 11.84
N VAL A 205 6.82 13.29 11.95
CA VAL A 205 5.69 12.35 11.84
C VAL A 205 5.63 11.73 10.45
N THR A 206 5.59 12.55 9.40
CA THR A 206 5.53 12.07 8.02
C THR A 206 6.81 11.34 7.60
N GLY A 207 7.98 11.77 8.08
CA GLY A 207 9.25 11.09 7.88
C GLY A 207 9.29 9.70 8.51
N ALA A 208 8.73 9.51 9.72
CA ALA A 208 8.63 8.20 10.35
C ALA A 208 7.64 7.29 9.61
N LEU A 209 6.48 7.82 9.18
CA LEU A 209 5.54 7.06 8.34
C LEU A 209 6.21 6.61 7.04
N ALA A 210 6.89 7.51 6.35
CA ALA A 210 7.66 7.21 5.13
C ALA A 210 8.74 6.14 5.37
N ALA A 211 9.41 6.18 6.53
CA ALA A 211 10.40 5.16 6.91
C ALA A 211 9.77 3.77 6.99
N PHE A 212 8.62 3.64 7.66
CA PHE A 212 7.92 2.37 7.75
C PHE A 212 7.38 1.91 6.38
N GLU A 213 6.69 2.78 5.66
CA GLU A 213 6.12 2.46 4.35
C GLU A 213 7.19 2.04 3.34
N SER A 214 8.40 2.57 3.44
CA SER A 214 9.55 2.18 2.61
C SER A 214 10.02 0.74 2.86
N THR A 215 9.61 0.12 3.97
CA THR A 215 9.91 -1.29 4.27
C THR A 215 8.85 -2.27 3.77
N LEU A 216 7.75 -1.78 3.23
CA LEU A 216 6.66 -2.61 2.69
C LEU A 216 7.04 -3.18 1.32
N ILE A 217 7.96 -4.13 1.33
CA ILE A 217 8.59 -4.71 0.13
C ILE A 217 8.03 -6.11 -0.15
N SER A 218 7.67 -6.36 -1.41
CA SER A 218 7.20 -7.64 -1.92
C SER A 218 8.04 -8.03 -3.14
N LEU A 219 9.07 -8.83 -2.93
CA LEU A 219 10.07 -9.24 -3.93
C LEU A 219 10.53 -10.69 -3.76
N ASN A 220 9.74 -11.55 -3.11
CA ASN A 220 10.03 -12.96 -2.90
C ASN A 220 8.86 -13.88 -3.33
N SER A 221 8.13 -13.49 -4.36
CA SER A 221 7.04 -14.29 -4.93
C SER A 221 7.57 -15.51 -5.71
N ARG A 222 6.65 -16.38 -6.15
CA ARG A 222 7.00 -17.49 -7.05
C ARG A 222 7.68 -17.00 -8.33
N TYR A 223 7.22 -15.87 -8.89
CA TYR A 223 7.87 -15.23 -10.03
C TYR A 223 9.33 -14.87 -9.74
N ASP A 224 9.61 -14.26 -8.57
CA ASP A 224 10.97 -13.84 -8.23
C ASP A 224 11.91 -15.04 -8.12
N ARG A 225 11.51 -16.08 -7.42
CA ARG A 225 12.29 -17.32 -7.30
C ARG A 225 12.53 -17.95 -8.68
N TYR A 226 11.51 -17.99 -9.53
CA TYR A 226 11.65 -18.49 -10.90
C TYR A 226 12.63 -17.64 -11.72
N ALA A 227 12.54 -16.32 -11.64
CA ALA A 227 13.43 -15.39 -12.33
C ALA A 227 14.90 -15.57 -11.91
N HIS A 228 15.13 -15.94 -10.65
CA HIS A 228 16.47 -16.17 -10.08
C HIS A 228 16.95 -17.62 -10.13
N GLY A 229 16.28 -18.47 -10.90
CA GLY A 229 16.79 -19.81 -11.26
C GLY A 229 16.03 -21.00 -10.68
N ASP A 230 15.14 -20.80 -9.71
CA ASP A 230 14.26 -21.87 -9.24
C ASP A 230 13.16 -22.18 -10.28
N ARG A 231 13.50 -23.00 -11.26
CA ARG A 231 12.58 -23.35 -12.34
C ARG A 231 11.33 -24.11 -11.90
N LYS A 232 11.27 -24.57 -10.65
CA LYS A 232 10.12 -25.26 -10.06
C LYS A 232 9.18 -24.31 -9.30
N ALA A 233 9.58 -23.07 -9.05
CA ALA A 233 8.79 -22.11 -8.31
C ALA A 233 7.46 -21.72 -9.00
N MET A 234 7.41 -21.83 -10.33
CA MET A 234 6.20 -21.58 -11.11
C MET A 234 5.72 -22.83 -11.83
N SER A 235 4.42 -23.01 -11.89
CA SER A 235 3.78 -24.06 -12.70
C SER A 235 3.92 -23.78 -14.21
N ALA A 236 3.74 -24.81 -15.05
CA ALA A 236 3.75 -24.64 -16.50
C ALA A 236 2.70 -23.61 -16.97
N ARG A 237 1.53 -23.56 -16.31
CA ARG A 237 0.46 -22.61 -16.61
C ARG A 237 0.85 -21.17 -16.30
N GLU A 238 1.49 -20.93 -15.16
CA GLU A 238 2.00 -19.61 -14.77
C GLU A 238 3.12 -19.17 -15.72
N VAL A 239 4.01 -20.07 -16.13
CA VAL A 239 5.06 -19.76 -17.11
C VAL A 239 4.46 -19.43 -18.49
N GLN A 240 3.43 -20.16 -18.93
CA GLN A 240 2.68 -19.82 -20.14
C GLN A 240 2.11 -18.40 -20.03
N GLY A 241 1.41 -18.10 -18.93
CA GLY A 241 0.83 -16.77 -18.67
C GLY A 241 1.88 -15.66 -18.65
N MET A 242 3.03 -15.88 -18.01
CA MET A 242 4.18 -14.97 -18.03
C MET A 242 4.64 -14.68 -19.46
N ASN A 243 4.76 -15.72 -20.30
CA ASN A 243 5.21 -15.55 -21.68
C ASN A 243 4.18 -14.79 -22.53
N VAL A 244 2.89 -15.03 -22.34
CA VAL A 244 1.83 -14.24 -22.98
C VAL A 244 1.86 -12.79 -22.49
N PHE A 245 1.93 -12.55 -21.18
CA PHE A 245 1.94 -11.24 -20.54
C PHE A 245 3.08 -10.35 -21.05
N ARG A 246 4.28 -10.91 -21.20
CA ARG A 246 5.46 -10.21 -21.73
C ARG A 246 5.55 -10.19 -23.25
N GLY A 247 4.72 -10.98 -23.92
CA GLY A 247 4.73 -11.13 -25.36
C GLY A 247 4.32 -9.86 -26.12
N PHE A 248 4.76 -9.80 -27.37
CA PHE A 248 4.48 -8.65 -28.23
C PHE A 248 3.00 -8.42 -28.52
N VAL A 249 2.18 -9.48 -28.42
CA VAL A 249 0.71 -9.41 -28.64
C VAL A 249 0.02 -8.76 -27.45
N ALA A 250 0.23 -9.26 -26.24
CA ALA A 250 -0.42 -8.77 -25.04
C ALA A 250 0.14 -7.41 -24.56
N ARG A 251 1.46 -7.23 -24.64
CA ARG A 251 2.19 -5.97 -24.32
C ARG A 251 1.98 -5.47 -22.87
N CYS A 252 1.58 -6.31 -21.94
CA CYS A 252 1.29 -5.87 -20.57
C CYS A 252 2.54 -5.29 -19.88
N THR A 253 3.73 -5.81 -20.21
CA THR A 253 5.01 -5.31 -19.65
C THR A 253 5.42 -3.92 -20.13
N GLN A 254 4.75 -3.36 -21.13
CA GLN A 254 5.03 -1.97 -21.55
C GLN A 254 4.60 -0.95 -20.49
N CYS A 255 3.61 -1.31 -19.66
CA CYS A 255 3.16 -0.52 -18.52
C CYS A 255 3.54 -1.21 -17.20
N HIS A 256 3.30 -2.51 -17.10
CA HIS A 256 3.58 -3.31 -15.91
C HIS A 256 4.97 -3.96 -15.98
N THR A 257 6.01 -3.10 -15.97
CA THR A 257 7.41 -3.49 -16.15
C THR A 257 7.95 -4.25 -14.94
N PRO A 258 8.53 -5.46 -15.13
CA PRO A 258 9.24 -6.15 -14.06
C PRO A 258 10.46 -5.32 -13.56
N PRO A 259 10.96 -5.53 -12.33
CA PRO A 259 10.46 -6.48 -11.35
C PRO A 259 9.30 -5.96 -10.51
N LEU A 260 8.97 -4.66 -10.56
CA LEU A 260 7.92 -4.03 -9.77
C LEU A 260 6.52 -4.20 -10.38
N PHE A 261 6.43 -4.60 -11.64
CA PHE A 261 5.19 -4.70 -12.42
C PHE A 261 4.42 -3.38 -12.47
N THR A 262 5.17 -2.30 -12.61
CA THR A 262 4.72 -0.93 -12.86
C THR A 262 5.89 -0.13 -13.44
N ASN A 263 5.58 0.88 -14.26
CA ASN A 263 6.53 1.90 -14.69
C ASN A 263 6.27 3.25 -14.00
N HIS A 264 5.26 3.32 -13.10
CA HIS A 264 4.80 4.51 -12.41
C HIS A 264 4.34 5.68 -13.30
N GLU A 265 4.22 5.47 -14.62
CA GLU A 265 3.75 6.50 -15.56
C GLU A 265 2.22 6.67 -15.49
N LEU A 266 1.76 7.79 -16.01
CA LEU A 266 0.34 8.08 -16.19
C LEU A 266 -0.14 7.51 -17.52
N ALA A 267 -1.23 6.76 -17.53
CA ALA A 267 -1.79 6.15 -18.73
C ALA A 267 -3.30 6.33 -18.82
N VAL A 268 -3.78 6.74 -20.00
CA VAL A 268 -5.19 6.79 -20.32
C VAL A 268 -5.59 5.44 -20.90
N VAL A 269 -6.28 4.63 -20.11
CA VAL A 269 -6.76 3.29 -20.52
C VAL A 269 -8.27 3.24 -20.78
N GLY A 270 -8.97 4.35 -20.54
CA GLY A 270 -10.42 4.43 -20.68
C GLY A 270 -11.14 3.62 -19.61
N ALA A 271 -10.73 3.73 -18.36
CA ALA A 271 -11.41 3.07 -17.26
C ALA A 271 -12.92 3.39 -17.30
N PRO A 272 -13.81 2.41 -17.08
CA PRO A 272 -15.24 2.66 -17.06
C PRO A 272 -15.62 3.69 -15.98
N PRO A 273 -16.76 4.39 -16.12
CA PRO A 273 -17.24 5.26 -15.07
C PRO A 273 -17.47 4.48 -13.77
N PRO A 274 -17.37 5.13 -12.59
CA PRO A 274 -17.56 4.48 -11.29
C PRO A 274 -18.92 3.80 -11.14
N ALA A 275 -19.97 4.37 -11.77
CA ALA A 275 -21.29 3.78 -11.83
C ALA A 275 -21.96 4.09 -13.18
N LYS A 276 -22.96 3.27 -13.54
CA LYS A 276 -23.72 3.46 -14.78
C LYS A 276 -24.36 4.85 -14.81
N GLY A 277 -24.14 5.57 -15.92
CA GLY A 277 -24.69 6.91 -16.14
C GLY A 277 -23.88 8.05 -15.52
N GLN A 278 -22.81 7.75 -14.78
CA GLN A 278 -21.87 8.75 -14.31
C GLN A 278 -20.80 9.07 -15.37
N PRO A 279 -20.17 10.27 -15.31
CA PRO A 279 -18.99 10.55 -16.11
C PRO A 279 -17.80 9.67 -15.68
N ILE A 280 -16.80 9.57 -16.54
CA ILE A 280 -15.52 8.95 -16.15
C ILE A 280 -14.82 9.81 -15.10
N ASP A 281 -13.99 9.18 -14.28
CA ASP A 281 -13.06 9.90 -13.39
C ASP A 281 -11.96 10.56 -14.24
N GLU A 282 -11.78 11.85 -14.10
CA GLU A 282 -10.84 12.63 -14.91
C GLU A 282 -9.36 12.36 -14.56
N GLY A 283 -9.09 11.65 -13.46
CA GLY A 283 -7.74 11.24 -13.07
C GLY A 283 -6.77 12.41 -12.97
N ALA A 284 -5.60 12.26 -13.56
CA ALA A 284 -4.56 13.31 -13.57
C ALA A 284 -4.99 14.58 -14.31
N GLY A 285 -5.90 14.48 -15.26
CA GLY A 285 -6.44 15.65 -15.97
C GLY A 285 -7.10 16.66 -15.05
N ALA A 286 -7.78 16.21 -13.98
CA ALA A 286 -8.38 17.09 -12.99
C ALA A 286 -7.35 17.88 -12.16
N ILE A 287 -6.13 17.37 -12.04
CA ILE A 287 -5.06 17.97 -11.24
C ILE A 287 -4.15 18.85 -12.09
N THR A 288 -3.79 18.37 -13.27
CA THR A 288 -2.84 19.04 -14.18
C THR A 288 -3.51 20.08 -15.08
N HIS A 289 -4.84 19.97 -15.26
CA HIS A 289 -5.61 20.71 -16.25
C HIS A 289 -5.12 20.47 -17.70
N ASP A 290 -4.38 19.38 -17.92
CA ASP A 290 -3.95 18.95 -19.25
C ASP A 290 -5.02 18.02 -19.87
N PRO A 291 -5.65 18.41 -20.96
CA PRO A 291 -6.66 17.59 -21.64
C PRO A 291 -6.12 16.25 -22.16
N LEU A 292 -4.80 16.15 -22.40
CA LEU A 292 -4.16 14.90 -22.80
C LEU A 292 -4.11 13.87 -21.67
N LEU A 293 -4.17 14.33 -20.41
CA LEU A 293 -4.17 13.49 -19.22
C LEU A 293 -5.57 13.23 -18.64
N ARG A 294 -6.63 13.66 -19.33
CA ARG A 294 -8.00 13.37 -18.93
C ARG A 294 -8.25 11.86 -18.89
N GLY A 295 -8.66 11.34 -17.73
CA GLY A 295 -8.85 9.91 -17.50
C GLY A 295 -7.52 9.12 -17.36
N ALA A 296 -6.40 9.81 -17.17
CA ALA A 296 -5.11 9.19 -16.92
C ALA A 296 -4.95 8.83 -15.44
N PHE A 297 -4.44 7.62 -15.20
CA PHE A 297 -4.08 7.13 -13.86
C PHE A 297 -2.67 6.58 -13.86
N LYS A 298 -2.02 6.68 -12.69
CA LYS A 298 -0.73 6.02 -12.46
C LYS A 298 -0.90 4.51 -12.66
N VAL A 299 -0.02 3.92 -13.44
CA VAL A 299 0.05 2.46 -13.59
C VAL A 299 0.35 1.84 -12.22
N PRO A 300 -0.59 1.05 -11.64
CA PRO A 300 -0.36 0.43 -10.34
C PRO A 300 0.59 -0.76 -10.47
N THR A 301 1.27 -1.10 -9.36
CA THR A 301 1.95 -2.39 -9.28
C THR A 301 0.94 -3.54 -9.34
N LEU A 302 1.34 -4.66 -9.95
CA LEU A 302 0.56 -5.91 -9.93
C LEU A 302 1.05 -6.88 -8.84
N ARG A 303 2.04 -6.49 -8.04
CA ARG A 303 2.49 -7.28 -6.89
C ARG A 303 1.36 -7.47 -5.91
N ASN A 304 1.14 -8.71 -5.49
CA ASN A 304 0.05 -9.11 -4.57
C ASN A 304 -1.35 -8.72 -5.06
N ILE A 305 -1.57 -8.55 -6.37
CA ILE A 305 -2.85 -8.08 -6.92
C ILE A 305 -4.03 -8.99 -6.53
N THR A 306 -3.80 -10.28 -6.36
CA THR A 306 -4.79 -11.27 -5.91
C THR A 306 -5.29 -11.00 -4.50
N LYS A 307 -4.43 -10.46 -3.62
CA LYS A 307 -4.79 -10.11 -2.23
C LYS A 307 -5.57 -8.81 -2.13
N THR A 308 -5.43 -7.91 -3.10
CA THR A 308 -6.12 -6.59 -3.07
C THR A 308 -7.56 -6.66 -3.55
N GLY A 309 -7.97 -7.77 -4.22
CA GLY A 309 -9.30 -7.96 -4.81
C GLY A 309 -10.40 -8.20 -3.77
N PRO A 310 -11.65 -8.52 -4.22
CA PRO A 310 -12.03 -8.79 -5.62
C PRO A 310 -12.54 -7.56 -6.41
N ARG A 311 -12.05 -6.38 -6.17
CA ARG A 311 -12.41 -5.17 -6.90
C ARG A 311 -11.17 -4.54 -7.50
N TYR A 312 -11.24 -4.12 -8.75
CA TYR A 312 -10.10 -3.65 -9.54
C TYR A 312 -10.40 -2.32 -10.23
N PHE A 313 -9.39 -1.64 -10.74
CA PHE A 313 -9.39 -0.27 -11.22
C PHE A 313 -9.53 0.77 -10.09
N ASN A 314 -9.50 2.06 -10.47
CA ASN A 314 -9.44 3.19 -9.52
C ASN A 314 -10.68 3.32 -8.62
N ALA A 315 -11.85 2.84 -9.06
CA ALA A 315 -13.10 2.88 -8.31
C ALA A 315 -13.78 1.49 -8.22
N GLY A 316 -13.00 0.40 -8.34
CA GLY A 316 -13.51 -0.96 -8.17
C GLY A 316 -14.52 -1.40 -9.21
N GLN A 317 -14.42 -0.89 -10.43
CA GLN A 317 -15.38 -1.10 -11.51
C GLN A 317 -15.47 -2.56 -11.98
N LEU A 318 -14.37 -3.31 -11.87
CA LEU A 318 -14.31 -4.72 -12.29
C LEU A 318 -14.21 -5.65 -11.09
N GLY A 319 -14.91 -6.78 -11.14
CA GLY A 319 -15.09 -7.70 -10.01
C GLY A 319 -14.11 -8.87 -9.98
N SER A 320 -13.34 -9.11 -11.06
CA SER A 320 -12.40 -10.22 -11.14
C SER A 320 -11.20 -9.88 -12.03
N LEU A 321 -10.11 -10.65 -11.90
CA LEU A 321 -8.95 -10.53 -12.80
C LEU A 321 -9.29 -11.01 -14.22
N ASP A 322 -10.23 -11.94 -14.37
CA ASP A 322 -10.73 -12.35 -15.68
C ASP A 322 -11.42 -11.19 -16.39
N GLU A 323 -12.27 -10.42 -15.69
CA GLU A 323 -12.87 -9.19 -16.22
C GLU A 323 -11.83 -8.14 -16.58
N VAL A 324 -10.75 -8.00 -15.78
CA VAL A 324 -9.65 -7.09 -16.08
C VAL A 324 -8.94 -7.49 -17.37
N VAL A 325 -8.61 -8.77 -17.55
CA VAL A 325 -7.96 -9.25 -18.78
C VAL A 325 -8.90 -9.11 -19.98
N ALA A 326 -10.19 -9.41 -19.82
CA ALA A 326 -11.20 -9.21 -20.86
C ALA A 326 -11.33 -7.73 -21.27
N PHE A 327 -11.28 -6.81 -20.29
CA PHE A 327 -11.25 -5.37 -20.55
C PHE A 327 -10.08 -4.99 -21.46
N TYR A 328 -8.88 -5.41 -21.16
CA TYR A 328 -7.69 -5.14 -21.97
C TYR A 328 -7.75 -5.87 -23.33
N ASN A 329 -8.34 -7.08 -23.39
CA ASN A 329 -8.55 -7.79 -24.66
C ASN A 329 -9.56 -7.09 -25.58
N ALA A 330 -10.57 -6.42 -25.01
CA ALA A 330 -11.48 -5.54 -25.76
C ALA A 330 -10.82 -4.19 -26.11
N ALA A 331 -9.86 -3.74 -25.33
CA ALA A 331 -9.17 -2.45 -25.41
C ALA A 331 -10.18 -1.30 -25.65
N ARG A 332 -10.00 -0.49 -26.70
CA ARG A 332 -10.91 0.59 -27.03
C ARG A 332 -12.32 0.13 -27.46
N GLY A 333 -12.56 -1.20 -27.47
CA GLY A 333 -13.85 -1.80 -27.81
C GLY A 333 -14.85 -1.87 -26.66
N HIS A 334 -14.42 -1.72 -25.40
CA HIS A 334 -15.32 -1.75 -24.24
C HIS A 334 -16.26 -0.51 -24.19
N ALA A 335 -17.35 -0.64 -23.45
CA ALA A 335 -18.36 0.40 -23.36
C ALA A 335 -17.89 1.59 -22.52
N LEU A 336 -18.05 2.79 -23.06
CA LEU A 336 -17.85 4.07 -22.39
C LEU A 336 -19.09 4.93 -22.60
N PRO A 337 -19.31 5.98 -21.80
CA PRO A 337 -20.35 6.96 -22.08
C PRO A 337 -20.23 7.55 -23.47
N LYS A 338 -21.39 7.99 -24.05
CA LYS A 338 -21.42 8.55 -25.40
C LYS A 338 -20.48 9.76 -25.50
N GLY A 339 -19.62 9.76 -26.51
CA GLY A 339 -18.63 10.83 -26.76
C GLY A 339 -17.31 10.67 -26.03
N GLU A 340 -17.24 9.94 -24.90
CA GLU A 340 -16.00 9.80 -24.13
C GLU A 340 -14.88 9.08 -24.88
N LYS A 341 -15.25 8.10 -25.69
CA LYS A 341 -14.28 7.30 -26.45
C LYS A 341 -13.45 8.13 -27.43
N GLN A 342 -14.05 9.16 -28.03
CA GLN A 342 -13.41 10.09 -28.95
C GLN A 342 -12.66 11.21 -28.22
N ALA A 343 -13.10 11.55 -27.00
CA ALA A 343 -12.53 12.62 -26.19
C ALA A 343 -11.28 12.22 -25.40
N LEU A 344 -10.96 10.91 -25.33
CA LEU A 344 -9.79 10.42 -24.60
C LEU A 344 -8.54 10.38 -25.49
N HIS A 345 -7.43 10.87 -24.94
CA HIS A 345 -6.10 10.70 -25.53
C HIS A 345 -5.52 9.34 -25.11
N TRP A 346 -5.90 8.29 -25.82
CA TRP A 346 -5.57 6.91 -25.50
C TRP A 346 -4.06 6.64 -25.46
N HIS A 347 -3.64 5.95 -24.42
CA HIS A 347 -2.25 5.45 -24.37
C HIS A 347 -1.94 4.56 -25.58
N VAL A 348 -0.75 4.72 -26.15
CA VAL A 348 -0.33 4.08 -27.41
C VAL A 348 -0.47 2.55 -27.38
N HIS A 349 -0.27 1.93 -26.22
CA HIS A 349 -0.38 0.48 -26.05
C HIS A 349 -1.82 -0.03 -25.85
N MET A 350 -2.82 0.86 -25.78
CA MET A 350 -4.24 0.47 -25.71
C MET A 350 -4.73 0.03 -27.09
N MET A 351 -4.26 -1.14 -27.52
CA MET A 351 -4.60 -1.80 -28.78
C MET A 351 -5.16 -3.18 -28.49
N LYS A 352 -6.19 -3.60 -29.25
CA LYS A 352 -6.83 -4.90 -29.07
C LYS A 352 -5.84 -6.05 -29.32
N PRO A 353 -5.43 -6.82 -28.30
CA PRO A 353 -4.39 -7.84 -28.45
C PRO A 353 -4.89 -9.15 -29.10
N LYS A 354 -6.21 -9.40 -29.16
CA LYS A 354 -6.80 -10.63 -29.70
C LYS A 354 -6.30 -11.90 -28.98
N LEU A 355 -6.27 -11.88 -27.65
CA LEU A 355 -5.94 -13.04 -26.86
C LEU A 355 -7.04 -14.11 -26.97
N SER A 356 -6.62 -15.38 -27.00
CA SER A 356 -7.53 -16.50 -26.82
C SER A 356 -8.00 -16.59 -25.36
N ASP A 357 -9.10 -17.31 -25.11
CA ASP A 357 -9.57 -17.55 -23.74
C ASP A 357 -8.52 -18.31 -22.91
N ASP A 358 -7.75 -19.19 -23.56
CA ASP A 358 -6.68 -19.92 -22.90
C ASP A 358 -5.54 -18.99 -22.48
N ASP A 359 -5.10 -18.08 -23.35
CA ASP A 359 -4.10 -17.07 -23.02
C ASP A 359 -4.57 -16.15 -21.90
N ALA A 360 -5.83 -15.70 -21.94
CA ALA A 360 -6.40 -14.86 -20.89
C ALA A 360 -6.35 -15.56 -19.51
N LYS A 361 -6.79 -16.83 -19.44
CA LYS A 361 -6.73 -17.63 -18.22
C LYS A 361 -5.28 -17.90 -17.76
N ALA A 362 -4.33 -18.06 -18.70
CA ALA A 362 -2.93 -18.21 -18.36
C ALA A 362 -2.35 -16.93 -17.74
N ILE A 363 -2.71 -15.75 -18.26
CA ILE A 363 -2.33 -14.45 -17.67
C ILE A 363 -2.85 -14.37 -16.23
N VAL A 364 -4.12 -14.71 -15.97
CA VAL A 364 -4.68 -14.69 -14.60
C VAL A 364 -3.91 -15.63 -13.68
N ALA A 365 -3.56 -16.83 -14.14
CA ALA A 365 -2.72 -17.74 -13.36
C ALA A 365 -1.35 -17.12 -13.05
N PHE A 366 -0.71 -16.46 -14.01
CA PHE A 366 0.56 -15.78 -13.82
C PHE A 366 0.45 -14.63 -12.79
N LEU A 367 -0.63 -13.86 -12.79
CA LEU A 367 -0.83 -12.81 -11.79
C LEU A 367 -0.84 -13.38 -10.36
N GLY A 368 -1.30 -14.61 -10.16
CA GLY A 368 -1.18 -15.31 -8.88
C GLY A 368 0.26 -15.65 -8.49
N ALA A 369 1.17 -15.80 -9.44
CA ALA A 369 2.60 -16.02 -9.15
C ALA A 369 3.32 -14.76 -8.66
N LEU A 370 2.70 -13.58 -8.72
CA LEU A 370 3.23 -12.32 -8.20
C LEU A 370 2.91 -12.10 -6.72
N GLU A 371 2.25 -13.05 -6.09
CA GLU A 371 1.93 -13.02 -4.67
C GLU A 371 3.14 -13.41 -3.83
N ASP A 372 3.52 -12.54 -2.90
CA ASP A 372 4.56 -12.79 -1.91
C ASP A 372 3.90 -13.21 -0.59
N GLU A 373 4.08 -14.47 -0.23
CA GLU A 373 3.50 -15.06 0.97
C GLU A 373 4.40 -14.86 2.21
N THR A 374 5.62 -14.39 2.01
CA THR A 374 6.63 -14.29 3.07
C THR A 374 6.56 -12.98 3.86
N MET A 375 5.86 -11.97 3.34
CA MET A 375 5.78 -10.65 3.96
C MET A 375 4.36 -10.34 4.43
N SER A 376 4.21 -10.10 5.73
CA SER A 376 3.00 -9.57 6.34
C SER A 376 3.42 -8.60 7.46
N PRO A 377 3.30 -7.29 7.25
CA PRO A 377 3.62 -6.31 8.29
C PRO A 377 2.77 -6.57 9.53
N GLN A 378 3.41 -6.75 10.68
CA GLN A 378 2.71 -7.03 11.94
C GLN A 378 2.47 -5.74 12.73
N PRO A 379 1.28 -5.58 13.34
CA PRO A 379 1.01 -4.46 14.22
C PRO A 379 1.92 -4.52 15.46
N PRO A 380 2.18 -3.39 16.14
CA PRO A 380 2.73 -3.42 17.47
C PRO A 380 1.73 -4.06 18.44
N ALA A 381 2.22 -4.65 19.52
CA ALA A 381 1.34 -5.25 20.56
C ALA A 381 0.39 -4.21 21.20
N ALA A 382 0.84 -2.97 21.26
CA ALA A 382 0.07 -1.80 21.69
C ALA A 382 0.65 -0.55 21.06
N VAL A 383 -0.13 0.51 20.99
CA VAL A 383 0.30 1.83 20.55
C VAL A 383 0.35 2.81 21.72
N PRO A 384 1.22 3.84 21.67
CA PRO A 384 1.40 4.79 22.78
C PRO A 384 0.14 5.56 23.19
N SER A 385 -0.83 5.70 22.30
CA SER A 385 -2.12 6.32 22.63
C SER A 385 -3.01 5.45 23.54
N GLY A 386 -2.74 4.14 23.60
CA GLY A 386 -3.60 3.16 24.27
C GLY A 386 -4.88 2.83 23.50
N LEU A 387 -5.06 3.36 22.29
CA LEU A 387 -6.22 3.08 21.45
C LEU A 387 -6.11 1.67 20.82
N PRO A 388 -7.24 1.05 20.44
CA PRO A 388 -7.25 -0.28 19.85
C PRO A 388 -6.48 -0.34 18.52
N VAL A 389 -5.63 -1.36 18.38
CA VAL A 389 -4.90 -1.67 17.15
C VAL A 389 -5.71 -2.65 16.30
N VAL A 390 -5.72 -2.47 14.97
CA VAL A 390 -6.38 -3.43 14.08
C VAL A 390 -5.70 -4.79 14.19
N PRO A 391 -6.48 -5.90 14.31
CA PRO A 391 -5.91 -7.23 14.32
C PRO A 391 -5.42 -7.62 12.91
N VAL A 392 -4.27 -8.28 12.84
CA VAL A 392 -3.69 -8.83 11.63
C VAL A 392 -3.40 -10.30 11.85
N ARG A 393 -3.66 -11.16 10.85
CA ARG A 393 -3.34 -12.58 10.95
C ARG A 393 -1.83 -12.76 11.14
N ALA A 394 -1.47 -13.68 12.01
CA ALA A 394 -0.06 -14.06 12.16
C ALA A 394 0.49 -14.51 10.79
N ALA A 395 1.72 -14.07 10.48
CA ALA A 395 2.40 -14.58 9.29
C ALA A 395 2.54 -16.12 9.41
N PRO A 396 2.33 -16.88 8.34
CA PRO A 396 2.65 -18.30 8.34
C PRO A 396 4.13 -18.47 8.65
N HIS A 397 4.44 -19.35 9.61
CA HIS A 397 5.81 -19.67 10.05
C HIS A 397 6.56 -20.49 9.01
#